data_25c0e08f6a8f1c6898a5a834d53d104c
#
_entry.id   25c0e08f6a8f1c6898a5a834d53d104c
#
_cell.length_a   1.000
_cell.length_b   1.000
_cell.length_c   1.000
_cell.angle_alpha   90.00
_cell.angle_beta   90.00
_cell.angle_gamma   90.00
#
_symmetry.space_group_name_H-M   'P 1'
#
loop_
_entity.id
_entity.type
_entity.pdbx_description
1 polymer ?
#
loop_
_entity_poly.entity_id
_entity_poly.type
_entity_poly.pdbx_seq_one_letter_code
_entity_poly.pdbx_strand_id
1 'polypeptide(L)'
;RDQPRSRGLGDVYKRQLHTNATAANRHMIDANAIAKMKNGVVLINTARGTLIDPEALINGLESGKIGAAGLDVVENENGLFYFNHMGDALQNRELAMLRSFPNVIFTPHTAFYTDVNVASMVESTFKAVRAMADGEQTPLEVRL
;
A
#
# COMPACT_ATOMS: atom_id res chain seq x y z
N ARG A 1 8.08 22.08 -1.23
CA ARG A 1 7.17 22.58 -2.29
C ARG A 1 5.76 22.26 -1.84
N ASP A 2 4.98 23.30 -1.51
CA ASP A 2 3.57 23.15 -1.17
C ASP A 2 2.83 22.53 -2.35
N GLN A 3 2.23 21.37 -2.13
CA GLN A 3 1.32 20.78 -3.12
C GLN A 3 0.04 21.63 -3.20
N PRO A 4 -0.54 21.83 -4.39
CA PRO A 4 -1.75 22.64 -4.55
C PRO A 4 -2.86 22.09 -3.65
N ARG A 5 -3.49 22.97 -2.88
CA ARG A 5 -4.65 22.65 -2.04
C ARG A 5 -5.75 22.08 -2.94
N SER A 6 -6.22 20.88 -2.63
CA SER A 6 -7.37 20.32 -3.36
C SER A 6 -8.58 21.22 -3.12
N ARG A 7 -9.09 21.84 -4.19
CA ARG A 7 -10.27 22.68 -4.13
C ARG A 7 -11.50 21.77 -3.97
N GLY A 8 -12.23 21.89 -2.86
CA GLY A 8 -13.62 21.46 -2.80
C GLY A 8 -14.01 20.32 -1.85
N LEU A 9 -13.12 19.82 -0.98
CA LEU A 9 -13.48 18.79 0.03
C LEU A 9 -13.33 19.26 1.48
N GLY A 10 -13.51 20.53 1.77
CA GLY A 10 -13.40 21.07 3.13
C GLY A 10 -12.01 20.84 3.75
N ASP A 11 -11.94 20.67 5.05
CA ASP A 11 -10.69 20.54 5.81
C ASP A 11 -10.04 19.13 5.77
N VAL A 12 -10.60 18.20 4.99
CA VAL A 12 -10.05 16.84 4.88
C VAL A 12 -8.78 16.86 4.05
N TYR A 13 -7.66 16.54 4.68
CA TYR A 13 -6.36 16.42 4.02
C TYR A 13 -6.05 14.96 3.71
N LYS A 14 -5.78 14.66 2.44
CA LYS A 14 -5.41 13.32 1.98
C LYS A 14 -3.90 13.23 1.78
N ARG A 15 -3.29 12.17 2.33
CA ARG A 15 -1.89 11.79 2.10
C ARG A 15 -1.85 10.41 1.47
N GLN A 16 -1.46 10.34 0.21
CA GLN A 16 -1.33 9.08 -0.53
C GLN A 16 0.15 8.79 -0.82
N LEU A 17 0.55 7.52 -0.66
CA LEU A 17 1.92 7.08 -0.90
C LEU A 17 2.05 6.50 -2.31
N HIS A 18 3.08 6.95 -3.04
CA HIS A 18 3.42 6.53 -4.39
C HIS A 18 4.94 6.42 -4.55
N THR A 19 5.58 5.58 -3.76
CA THR A 19 7.03 5.39 -3.80
C THR A 19 7.39 3.91 -3.68
N ASN A 20 8.52 3.52 -4.24
CA ASN A 20 9.06 2.19 -4.05
C ASN A 20 9.55 2.03 -2.60
N ALA A 21 9.42 0.82 -2.05
CA ALA A 21 10.01 0.48 -0.76
C ALA A 21 11.50 0.18 -0.93
N THR A 22 12.30 0.76 -0.05
CA THR A 22 13.75 0.54 0.08
C THR A 22 14.10 0.46 1.57
N ALA A 23 15.29 -0.03 1.89
CA ALA A 23 15.74 -0.01 3.28
C ALA A 23 15.80 1.42 3.88
N ALA A 24 16.07 2.42 3.05
CA ALA A 24 16.21 3.82 3.47
C ALA A 24 14.86 4.50 3.80
N ASN A 25 13.74 4.02 3.25
CA ASN A 25 12.42 4.61 3.49
C ASN A 25 11.46 3.68 4.23
N ARG A 26 11.97 2.57 4.80
CA ARG A 26 11.17 1.73 5.67
C ARG A 26 10.63 2.56 6.84
N HIS A 27 9.34 2.42 7.12
CA HIS A 27 8.64 3.18 8.17
C HIS A 27 8.81 4.71 8.04
N MET A 28 8.90 5.22 6.79
CA MET A 28 8.96 6.67 6.58
C MET A 28 7.74 7.41 7.13
N ILE A 29 6.62 6.73 7.27
CA ILE A 29 5.44 7.21 8.00
C ILE A 29 5.45 6.56 9.39
N ASP A 30 6.24 7.12 10.25
CA ASP A 30 6.37 6.78 11.67
C ASP A 30 5.52 7.71 12.56
N ALA A 31 5.59 7.53 13.88
CA ALA A 31 4.89 8.37 14.85
C ALA A 31 5.26 9.86 14.72
N ASN A 32 6.53 10.18 14.43
CA ASN A 32 6.99 11.58 14.26
C ASN A 32 6.42 12.20 12.98
N ALA A 33 6.36 11.43 11.90
CA ALA A 33 5.76 11.87 10.64
C ALA A 33 4.25 12.12 10.84
N ILE A 34 3.54 11.19 11.50
CA ILE A 34 2.11 11.31 11.80
C ILE A 34 1.84 12.53 12.70
N ALA A 35 2.66 12.76 13.72
CA ALA A 35 2.49 13.91 14.60
C ALA A 35 2.53 15.27 13.86
N LYS A 36 3.31 15.36 12.77
CA LYS A 36 3.44 16.57 11.93
C LYS A 36 2.29 16.74 10.94
N MET A 37 1.45 15.72 10.73
CA MET A 37 0.30 15.79 9.84
C MET A 37 -0.83 16.62 10.47
N LYS A 38 -1.80 17.04 9.66
CA LYS A 38 -3.03 17.66 10.18
C LYS A 38 -3.84 16.64 10.98
N ASN A 39 -4.58 17.11 12.00
CA ASN A 39 -5.52 16.26 12.72
C ASN A 39 -6.65 15.82 11.77
N GLY A 40 -7.07 14.58 11.88
CA GLY A 40 -8.09 13.99 11.03
C GLY A 40 -7.62 13.70 9.59
N VAL A 41 -6.29 13.60 9.35
CA VAL A 41 -5.76 13.27 8.04
C VAL A 41 -6.29 11.92 7.54
N VAL A 42 -6.59 11.83 6.25
CA VAL A 42 -6.87 10.56 5.57
C VAL A 42 -5.57 10.05 4.95
N LEU A 43 -5.10 8.89 5.43
CA LEU A 43 -3.88 8.25 4.93
C LEU A 43 -4.22 7.13 3.96
N ILE A 44 -3.60 7.14 2.76
CA ILE A 44 -3.84 6.12 1.74
C ILE A 44 -2.52 5.47 1.35
N ASN A 45 -2.46 4.14 1.42
CA ASN A 45 -1.30 3.36 0.99
C ASN A 45 -1.69 2.26 0.00
N THR A 46 -1.35 2.49 -1.26
CA THR A 46 -1.44 1.53 -2.37
C THR A 46 -0.06 1.22 -2.94
N ALA A 47 1.01 1.54 -2.21
CA ALA A 47 2.39 1.36 -2.65
C ALA A 47 3.00 0.09 -2.05
N ARG A 48 3.51 0.17 -0.81
CA ARG A 48 4.08 -0.98 -0.08
C ARG A 48 3.81 -0.85 1.43
N GLY A 49 3.50 -1.96 2.09
CA GLY A 49 3.17 -2.01 3.52
C GLY A 49 4.28 -1.48 4.41
N THR A 50 5.54 -1.80 4.10
CA THR A 50 6.73 -1.39 4.86
C THR A 50 6.98 0.12 4.91
N LEU A 51 6.26 0.94 4.16
CA LEU A 51 6.39 2.40 4.20
C LEU A 51 5.76 3.03 5.43
N ILE A 52 4.82 2.35 6.06
CA ILE A 52 4.11 2.82 7.25
C ILE A 52 4.48 1.91 8.42
N ASP A 53 4.81 2.51 9.55
CA ASP A 53 4.92 1.79 10.83
C ASP A 53 3.51 1.41 11.29
N PRO A 54 3.19 0.09 11.39
CA PRO A 54 1.84 -0.37 11.72
C PRO A 54 1.39 0.05 13.12
N GLU A 55 2.26 0.06 14.12
CA GLU A 55 1.93 0.52 15.48
C GLU A 55 1.65 2.03 15.50
N ALA A 56 2.45 2.83 14.79
CA ALA A 56 2.21 4.27 14.68
C ALA A 56 0.89 4.57 13.96
N LEU A 57 0.52 3.79 12.95
CA LEU A 57 -0.75 3.91 12.25
C LEU A 57 -1.92 3.59 13.19
N ILE A 58 -1.86 2.49 13.94
CA ILE A 58 -2.90 2.08 14.89
C ILE A 58 -3.08 3.15 15.95
N ASN A 59 -2.01 3.60 16.60
CA ASN A 59 -2.05 4.68 17.60
C ASN A 59 -2.61 5.99 17.02
N GLY A 60 -2.28 6.29 15.75
CA GLY A 60 -2.81 7.45 15.04
C GLY A 60 -4.31 7.37 14.80
N LEU A 61 -4.84 6.20 14.49
CA LEU A 61 -6.28 5.93 14.32
C LEU A 61 -7.02 6.00 15.66
N GLU A 62 -6.49 5.37 16.70
CA GLU A 62 -7.07 5.36 18.05
C GLU A 62 -7.16 6.76 18.65
N SER A 63 -6.12 7.58 18.47
CA SER A 63 -6.11 8.97 18.97
C SER A 63 -6.93 9.94 18.11
N GLY A 64 -7.44 9.52 16.95
CA GLY A 64 -8.10 10.40 16.00
C GLY A 64 -7.16 11.35 15.25
N LYS A 65 -5.83 11.23 15.44
CA LYS A 65 -4.84 11.97 14.66
C LYS A 65 -4.94 11.63 13.18
N ILE A 66 -5.16 10.33 12.88
CA ILE A 66 -5.56 9.83 11.57
C ILE A 66 -7.07 9.64 11.59
N GLY A 67 -7.80 10.39 10.78
CA GLY A 67 -9.25 10.35 10.72
C GLY A 67 -9.80 9.15 9.95
N ALA A 68 -9.03 8.66 8.96
CA ALA A 68 -9.35 7.44 8.21
C ALA A 68 -8.11 6.91 7.50
N ALA A 69 -8.13 5.61 7.14
CA ALA A 69 -7.10 5.03 6.29
C ALA A 69 -7.68 4.18 5.15
N GLY A 70 -7.02 4.22 3.98
CA GLY A 70 -7.24 3.32 2.86
C GLY A 70 -5.97 2.52 2.61
N LEU A 71 -6.02 1.21 2.83
CA LEU A 71 -4.86 0.34 2.80
C LEU A 71 -5.09 -0.80 1.81
N ASP A 72 -4.27 -0.87 0.77
CA ASP A 72 -4.23 -2.01 -0.15
C ASP A 72 -3.09 -2.97 0.21
N VAL A 73 -2.14 -2.49 1.00
CA VAL A 73 -0.92 -3.20 1.39
C VAL A 73 -0.68 -3.06 2.89
N VAL A 74 -0.11 -4.09 3.51
CA VAL A 74 0.32 -4.08 4.91
C VAL A 74 1.71 -4.69 5.05
N GLU A 75 2.40 -4.38 6.13
CA GLU A 75 3.67 -5.03 6.41
C GLU A 75 3.45 -6.52 6.74
N ASN A 76 4.39 -7.37 6.36
CA ASN A 76 4.32 -8.82 6.53
C ASN A 76 3.10 -9.48 5.85
N GLU A 77 2.68 -8.95 4.70
CA GLU A 77 1.55 -9.47 3.91
C GLU A 77 1.85 -10.77 3.16
N ASN A 78 3.11 -11.19 3.08
CA ASN A 78 3.51 -12.41 2.38
C ASN A 78 2.78 -13.63 2.95
N GLY A 79 2.06 -14.34 2.08
CA GLY A 79 1.27 -15.50 2.47
C GLY A 79 -0.09 -15.19 3.11
N LEU A 80 -0.46 -13.91 3.29
CA LEU A 80 -1.77 -13.52 3.82
C LEU A 80 -2.85 -13.42 2.74
N PHE A 81 -2.47 -13.06 1.51
CA PHE A 81 -3.39 -12.86 0.40
C PHE A 81 -3.20 -13.92 -0.66
N TYR A 82 -4.23 -14.15 -1.47
CA TYR A 82 -4.25 -15.10 -2.59
C TYR A 82 -4.15 -16.58 -2.19
N PHE A 83 -4.18 -16.90 -0.90
CA PHE A 83 -4.19 -18.27 -0.39
C PHE A 83 -5.51 -18.57 0.34
N ASN A 84 -5.87 -19.84 0.39
CA ASN A 84 -7.03 -20.27 1.16
C ASN A 84 -6.62 -20.49 2.62
N HIS A 85 -7.09 -19.59 3.50
CA HIS A 85 -6.90 -19.64 4.94
C HIS A 85 -8.18 -20.04 5.70
N MET A 86 -9.10 -20.73 5.03
CA MET A 86 -10.36 -21.14 5.67
C MET A 86 -10.06 -22.12 6.81
N GLY A 87 -10.39 -21.71 8.03
CA GLY A 87 -10.11 -22.48 9.24
C GLY A 87 -8.80 -22.14 9.95
N ASP A 88 -7.94 -21.30 9.35
CA ASP A 88 -6.70 -20.89 9.98
C ASP A 88 -6.91 -19.66 10.88
N ALA A 89 -6.16 -19.58 11.98
CA ALA A 89 -6.10 -18.38 12.76
C ALA A 89 -5.30 -17.30 12.01
N LEU A 90 -5.82 -16.07 11.95
CA LEU A 90 -5.09 -14.95 11.35
C LEU A 90 -3.81 -14.66 12.15
N GLN A 91 -2.65 -14.93 11.55
CA GLN A 91 -1.33 -14.81 12.20
C GLN A 91 -0.81 -13.36 12.26
N ASN A 92 -1.52 -12.40 11.68
CA ASN A 92 -1.13 -11.00 11.63
C ASN A 92 -2.05 -10.16 12.54
N ARG A 93 -1.54 -9.83 13.74
CA ARG A 93 -2.28 -9.05 14.76
C ARG A 93 -2.58 -7.64 14.27
N GLU A 94 -1.62 -6.99 13.62
CA GLU A 94 -1.75 -5.62 13.14
C GLU A 94 -2.87 -5.55 12.08
N LEU A 95 -2.90 -6.50 11.15
CA LEU A 95 -3.96 -6.60 10.16
C LEU A 95 -5.33 -6.81 10.82
N ALA A 96 -5.42 -7.69 11.83
CA ALA A 96 -6.66 -7.93 12.55
C ALA A 96 -7.18 -6.64 13.22
N MET A 97 -6.28 -5.89 13.85
CA MET A 97 -6.61 -4.61 14.46
C MET A 97 -7.05 -3.57 13.41
N LEU A 98 -6.28 -3.39 12.34
CA LEU A 98 -6.60 -2.44 11.28
C LEU A 98 -7.96 -2.72 10.63
N ARG A 99 -8.32 -3.99 10.46
CA ARG A 99 -9.63 -4.40 9.93
C ARG A 99 -10.80 -4.17 10.88
N SER A 100 -10.54 -4.00 12.18
CA SER A 100 -11.58 -3.72 13.18
C SER A 100 -12.00 -2.25 13.23
N PHE A 101 -11.21 -1.33 12.68
CA PHE A 101 -11.54 0.09 12.67
C PHE A 101 -12.62 0.41 11.64
N PRO A 102 -13.71 1.08 12.02
CA PRO A 102 -14.82 1.42 11.10
C PRO A 102 -14.44 2.48 10.06
N ASN A 103 -13.36 3.23 10.30
CA ASN A 103 -12.83 4.27 9.42
C ASN A 103 -11.58 3.80 8.62
N VAL A 104 -11.37 2.47 8.52
CA VAL A 104 -10.33 1.87 7.68
C VAL A 104 -10.98 1.08 6.55
N ILE A 105 -10.60 1.42 5.31
CA ILE A 105 -10.91 0.61 4.13
C ILE A 105 -9.68 -0.23 3.84
N PHE A 106 -9.89 -1.53 3.69
CA PHE A 106 -8.84 -2.49 3.41
C PHE A 106 -9.16 -3.30 2.15
N THR A 107 -8.19 -3.38 1.22
CA THR A 107 -8.24 -4.25 0.04
C THR A 107 -7.01 -5.16 0.01
N PRO A 108 -7.13 -6.42 -0.43
CA PRO A 108 -6.06 -7.42 -0.30
C PRO A 108 -5.05 -7.33 -1.45
N HIS A 109 -4.29 -6.23 -1.52
CA HIS A 109 -3.26 -5.95 -2.53
C HIS A 109 -3.82 -6.08 -3.97
N THR A 110 -4.96 -5.46 -4.22
CA THR A 110 -5.70 -5.55 -5.48
C THR A 110 -5.84 -4.21 -6.20
N ALA A 111 -5.17 -3.14 -5.75
CA ALA A 111 -5.25 -1.82 -6.39
C ALA A 111 -4.75 -1.83 -7.85
N PHE A 112 -3.89 -2.79 -8.23
CA PHE A 112 -3.46 -2.99 -9.61
C PHE A 112 -4.52 -3.64 -10.50
N TYR A 113 -5.53 -4.29 -9.93
CA TYR A 113 -6.46 -5.17 -10.64
C TYR A 113 -7.50 -4.36 -11.43
N THR A 114 -7.06 -3.83 -12.54
CA THR A 114 -7.88 -3.15 -13.55
C THR A 114 -7.67 -3.81 -14.90
N ASP A 115 -8.66 -3.76 -15.79
CA ASP A 115 -8.58 -4.37 -17.13
C ASP A 115 -7.31 -3.94 -17.88
N VAL A 116 -6.98 -2.65 -17.81
CA VAL A 116 -5.80 -2.08 -18.49
C VAL A 116 -4.50 -2.62 -17.90
N ASN A 117 -4.38 -2.64 -16.57
CA ASN A 117 -3.15 -3.11 -15.92
C ASN A 117 -2.96 -4.61 -16.11
N VAL A 118 -4.01 -5.41 -15.94
CA VAL A 118 -3.94 -6.87 -16.14
C VAL A 118 -3.58 -7.19 -17.57
N ALA A 119 -4.21 -6.56 -18.56
CA ALA A 119 -3.87 -6.73 -19.98
C ALA A 119 -2.40 -6.36 -20.26
N SER A 120 -1.93 -5.23 -19.73
CA SER A 120 -0.53 -4.80 -19.88
C SER A 120 0.47 -5.78 -19.23
N MET A 121 0.16 -6.31 -18.05
CA MET A 121 1.01 -7.30 -17.37
C MET A 121 1.12 -8.59 -18.19
N VAL A 122 0.00 -9.10 -18.69
CA VAL A 122 -0.04 -10.31 -19.52
C VAL A 122 0.73 -10.10 -20.82
N GLU A 123 0.48 -9.00 -21.53
CA GLU A 123 1.15 -8.69 -22.79
C GLU A 123 2.67 -8.53 -22.60
N SER A 124 3.10 -7.83 -21.55
CA SER A 124 4.51 -7.67 -21.21
C SER A 124 5.20 -9.00 -20.91
N THR A 125 4.51 -9.89 -20.19
CA THR A 125 5.00 -11.23 -19.90
C THR A 125 5.20 -12.05 -21.18
N PHE A 126 4.22 -12.06 -22.08
CA PHE A 126 4.35 -12.77 -23.36
C PHE A 126 5.46 -12.20 -24.23
N LYS A 127 5.62 -10.87 -24.28
CA LYS A 127 6.73 -10.22 -25.00
C LYS A 127 8.09 -10.65 -24.45
N ALA A 128 8.23 -10.68 -23.12
CA ALA A 128 9.48 -11.10 -22.47
C ALA A 128 9.80 -12.57 -22.74
N VAL A 129 8.82 -13.48 -22.61
CA VAL A 129 9.01 -14.91 -22.89
C VAL A 129 9.40 -15.15 -24.34
N ARG A 130 8.76 -14.45 -25.29
CA ARG A 130 9.08 -14.55 -26.71
C ARG A 130 10.50 -14.09 -27.00
N ALA A 131 10.89 -12.90 -26.49
CA ALA A 131 12.27 -12.39 -26.66
C ALA A 131 13.31 -13.39 -26.11
N MET A 132 13.04 -13.99 -24.93
CA MET A 132 13.93 -15.02 -24.37
C MET A 132 14.02 -16.26 -25.26
N ALA A 133 12.90 -16.72 -25.84
CA ALA A 133 12.88 -17.88 -26.74
C ALA A 133 13.64 -17.61 -28.06
N ASP A 134 13.57 -16.37 -28.55
CA ASP A 134 14.24 -15.92 -29.77
C ASP A 134 15.73 -15.53 -29.52
N GLY A 135 16.21 -15.61 -28.25
CA GLY A 135 17.58 -15.22 -27.87
C GLY A 135 17.83 -13.70 -27.89
N GLU A 136 16.76 -12.92 -27.86
CA GLU A 136 16.81 -11.46 -27.86
C GLU A 136 16.88 -10.90 -26.43
N GLN A 137 17.56 -9.76 -26.28
CA GLN A 137 17.53 -9.01 -25.00
C GLN A 137 16.21 -8.25 -24.88
N THR A 138 15.63 -8.29 -23.68
CA THR A 138 14.43 -7.53 -23.35
C THR A 138 14.71 -6.49 -22.26
N PRO A 139 14.14 -5.28 -22.33
CA PRO A 139 14.25 -4.29 -21.26
C PRO A 139 13.55 -4.72 -19.95
N LEU A 140 12.79 -5.84 -20.00
CA LEU A 140 12.12 -6.44 -18.84
C LEU A 140 13.00 -7.47 -18.12
N GLU A 141 14.22 -7.72 -18.62
CA GLU A 141 15.19 -8.62 -17.98
C GLU A 141 15.66 -8.02 -16.65
N VAL A 142 15.45 -8.74 -15.56
CA VAL A 142 15.97 -8.39 -14.25
C VAL A 142 17.37 -9.01 -14.12
N ARG A 143 18.40 -8.18 -14.10
CA ARG A 143 19.78 -8.62 -13.78
C ARG A 143 19.92 -8.60 -12.26
N LEU A 144 20.15 -9.78 -11.67
CA LEU A 144 20.42 -9.97 -10.24
C LEU A 144 21.84 -9.53 -9.90
#